data_57549cada43b1d9876a2d3580dd272f1
#
_entry.id   57549cada43b1d9876a2d3580dd272f1
#
_cell.length_a   1.000
_cell.length_b   1.000
_cell.length_c   1.000
_cell.angle_alpha   90.00
_cell.angle_beta   90.00
_cell.angle_gamma   90.00
#
_symmetry.space_group_name_H-M   'P 1'
#
loop_
_entity.id
_entity.type
_entity.pdbx_description
1 polymer ?
#
loop_
_entity_poly.entity_id
_entity_poly.type
_entity_poly.pdbx_seq_one_letter_code
_entity_poly.pdbx_strand_id
1 'polypeptide(L)' 'MDEQTKLILALYQVDNLTQLTKDNEYRHYLYCKLSSIKCELERQLTNLTNPPKLKEQITEDDD' A
#
# COMPACT_ATOMS: atom_id res chain seq x y z
N MET A 1 -0.98 12.83 14.23
CA MET A 1 -0.76 12.57 12.81
C MET A 1 -1.95 11.79 12.29
N ASP A 2 -2.53 12.25 11.18
CA ASP A 2 -3.71 11.59 10.67
C ASP A 2 -3.34 10.31 9.93
N GLU A 3 -4.34 9.52 9.60
CA GLU A 3 -4.11 8.21 9.01
C GLU A 3 -3.48 8.33 7.60
N GLN A 4 -3.91 9.31 6.84
CA GLN A 4 -3.34 9.50 5.51
C GLN A 4 -1.84 9.77 5.58
N THR A 5 -1.44 10.65 6.48
CA THR A 5 -0.03 10.99 6.64
C THR A 5 0.77 9.77 7.11
N LYS A 6 0.21 8.99 8.03
CA LYS A 6 0.89 7.78 8.49
C LYS A 6 1.13 6.81 7.35
N LEU A 7 0.13 6.63 6.48
CA LEU A 7 0.28 5.71 5.36
C LEU A 7 1.31 6.20 4.36
N ILE A 8 1.34 7.49 4.10
CA ILE A 8 2.32 8.07 3.18
C ILE A 8 3.73 7.87 3.73
N LEU A 9 3.91 8.13 5.02
CA LEU A 9 5.22 7.94 5.63
C LEU A 9 5.62 6.47 5.64
N ALA A 10 4.66 5.58 5.88
CA ALA A 10 4.95 4.15 5.85
C ALA A 10 5.38 3.70 4.46
N LEU A 11 4.76 4.25 3.42
CA LEU A 11 5.15 3.94 2.04
C LEU A 11 6.57 4.38 1.76
N TYR A 12 6.97 5.55 2.26
CA TYR A 12 8.36 5.99 2.12
C TYR A 12 9.32 5.02 2.80
N GLN A 13 8.94 4.51 3.98
CA GLN A 13 9.81 3.58 4.69
C GLN A 13 9.93 2.25 3.94
N VAL A 14 8.85 1.79 3.33
CA VAL A 14 8.90 0.58 2.52
C VAL A 14 9.83 0.78 1.33
N ASP A 15 9.75 1.94 0.68
CA ASP A 15 10.66 2.23 -0.43
C ASP A 15 12.10 2.28 0.05
N ASN A 16 12.36 2.86 1.22
CA ASN A 16 13.70 2.88 1.79
C ASN A 16 14.21 1.47 2.03
N LEU A 17 13.37 0.61 2.61
CA LEU A 17 13.76 -0.77 2.86
C LEU A 17 14.08 -1.50 1.57
N THR A 18 13.30 -1.25 0.53
CA THR A 18 13.54 -1.86 -0.77
C THR A 18 14.90 -1.45 -1.30
N GLN A 19 15.24 -0.17 -1.19
CA GLN A 19 16.54 0.32 -1.65
C GLN A 19 17.69 -0.23 -0.81
N LEU A 20 17.50 -0.27 0.50
CA LEU A 20 18.57 -0.72 1.39
C LEU A 20 18.87 -2.20 1.24
N THR A 21 17.90 -2.98 0.76
CA THR A 21 18.07 -4.42 0.65
C THR A 21 18.25 -4.90 -0.79
N LYS A 22 18.45 -3.99 -1.73
CA LYS A 22 18.51 -4.39 -3.14
C LYS A 22 19.68 -5.30 -3.45
N ASP A 23 20.75 -5.25 -2.65
CA ASP A 23 21.90 -6.12 -2.86
C ASP A 23 21.98 -7.22 -1.81
N ASN A 24 20.91 -7.40 -1.05
CA ASN A 24 20.88 -8.41 -0.01
C ASN A 24 20.78 -9.79 -0.64
N GLU A 25 21.36 -10.77 0.04
CA GLU A 25 21.35 -12.13 -0.43
C GLU A 25 19.93 -12.68 -0.60
N TYR A 26 18.99 -12.19 0.21
CA TYR A 26 17.59 -12.62 0.13
C TYR A 26 16.71 -11.55 -0.52
N ARG A 27 17.29 -10.78 -1.43
CA ARG A 27 16.56 -9.62 -1.98
C ARG A 27 15.25 -9.96 -2.67
N HIS A 28 15.18 -11.12 -3.35
CA HIS A 28 13.94 -11.49 -4.02
C HIS A 28 12.82 -11.78 -3.03
N TYR A 29 13.16 -12.49 -1.95
CA TYR A 29 12.19 -12.74 -0.89
C TYR A 29 11.73 -11.46 -0.25
N LEU A 30 12.70 -10.59 0.09
CA LEU A 30 12.38 -9.31 0.72
C LEU A 30 11.56 -8.43 -0.20
N TYR A 31 11.91 -8.40 -1.47
CA TYR A 31 11.18 -7.59 -2.43
C TYR A 31 9.71 -8.04 -2.51
N CYS A 32 9.48 -9.34 -2.56
CA CYS A 32 8.11 -9.86 -2.62
C CYS A 32 7.32 -9.47 -1.39
N LYS A 33 7.93 -9.58 -0.20
CA LYS A 33 7.23 -9.23 1.03
C LYS A 33 6.98 -7.73 1.11
N LEU A 34 7.97 -6.93 0.77
CA LEU A 34 7.82 -5.49 0.80
C LEU A 34 6.81 -5.01 -0.24
N SER A 35 6.78 -5.65 -1.41
CA SER A 35 5.79 -5.31 -2.43
C SER A 35 4.37 -5.60 -1.96
N SER A 36 4.18 -6.71 -1.24
CA SER A 36 2.86 -7.03 -0.69
C SER A 36 2.43 -5.97 0.32
N ILE A 37 3.35 -5.56 1.18
CA ILE A 37 3.05 -4.52 2.16
C ILE A 37 2.74 -3.21 1.45
N LYS A 38 3.53 -2.87 0.43
CA LYS A 38 3.32 -1.65 -0.31
C LYS A 38 1.94 -1.63 -0.95
N CYS A 39 1.55 -2.73 -1.58
CA CYS A 39 0.23 -2.82 -2.22
C CYS A 39 -0.88 -2.63 -1.19
N GLU A 40 -0.73 -3.22 -0.02
CA GLU A 40 -1.75 -3.08 1.01
C GLU A 40 -1.84 -1.65 1.51
N LEU A 41 -0.70 -1.00 1.72
CA LEU A 41 -0.70 0.39 2.18
C LEU A 41 -1.31 1.31 1.13
N GLU A 42 -0.99 1.05 -0.14
CA GLU A 42 -1.57 1.85 -1.23
C GLU A 42 -3.07 1.64 -1.32
N ARG A 43 -3.53 0.41 -1.11
CA ARG A 43 -4.95 0.13 -1.11
C ARG A 43 -5.67 0.90 0.00
N GLN A 44 -5.07 0.92 1.18
CA GLN A 44 -5.65 1.65 2.31
C GLN A 44 -5.68 3.15 2.03
N LEU A 45 -4.61 3.67 1.44
CA LEU A 45 -4.55 5.09 1.13
C LEU A 45 -5.61 5.45 0.08
N THR A 46 -5.76 4.61 -0.94
CA THR A 46 -6.77 4.83 -1.95
C THR A 46 -8.17 4.83 -1.34
N ASN A 47 -8.43 3.92 -0.39
CA ASN A 47 -9.72 3.87 0.26
C ASN A 47 -10.01 5.11 1.09
N LEU A 48 -8.97 5.73 1.64
CA LEU A 48 -9.16 6.97 2.38
C LEU A 48 -9.49 8.14 1.47
N THR A 49 -8.85 8.19 0.31
CA THR A 49 -9.04 9.31 -0.61
C THR A 49 -10.19 9.07 -1.58
N ASN A 50 -10.52 7.80 -1.85
CA ASN A 50 -11.62 7.43 -2.72
C ASN A 50 -12.44 6.38 -2.02
N PRO A 51 -13.37 6.78 -1.14
CA PRO A 51 -14.10 5.81 -0.33
C PRO A 51 -14.81 4.76 -1.16
N PRO A 52 -14.77 3.52 -0.70
CA PRO A 52 -15.36 2.42 -1.48
C PRO A 52 -16.86 2.52 -1.65
N LYS A 53 -17.51 3.35 -0.88
CA LYS A 53 -18.93 3.47 -1.05
C LYS A 53 -19.31 3.91 -2.44
N LEU A 54 -18.38 4.52 -3.14
CA LEU A 54 -18.65 4.93 -4.49
C LEU A 54 -18.77 3.76 -5.42
N LYS A 55 -18.09 2.67 -5.12
CA LYS A 55 -18.16 1.55 -6.03
C LYS A 55 -19.26 0.62 -5.68
N GLU A 56 -19.76 0.69 -4.47
CA GLU A 56 -20.79 -0.20 -4.15
C GLU A 56 -22.08 0.22 -4.74
N GLN A 57 -22.15 1.39 -5.17
CA GLN A 57 -23.31 1.71 -5.81
C GLN A 57 -23.40 1.07 -7.04
N ILE A 58 -22.46 0.69 -7.22
CA ILE A 58 -22.49 -0.04 -8.30
C ILE A 58 -22.99 -1.33 -8.13
N THR A 59 -23.09 -1.15 -6.96
CA THR A 59 -23.53 -1.98 -7.00
C THR A 59 -24.11 -2.49 -7.15
N GLU A 60 -24.23 -2.19 -7.04
CA GLU A 60 -24.76 -2.53 -7.13
C GLU A 60 -25.12 -2.96 -7.60
N ASP A 61 -24.97 -2.74 -7.69
CA ASP A 61 -25.30 -3.15 -7.97
C ASP A 61 -25.66 -3.67 -8.32
N ASP A 62 -25.67 -3.43 -8.33
CA ASP A 62 -25.99 -3.84 -8.48
C ASP A 62 -26.39 -4.34 -8.68
N ASP A 63 -26.44 -4.21 -8.64
CA ASP A 63 -26.80 -4.54 -8.63
C ASP A 63 -26.97 -4.92 -8.64
#